data_8985a2350fe8972cfc44e680466779d9
#
_entry.id   8985a2350fe8972cfc44e680466779d9
#
_cell.length_a   1.000
_cell.length_b   1.000
_cell.length_c   1.000
_cell.angle_alpha   90.00
_cell.angle_beta   90.00
_cell.angle_gamma   90.00
#
_symmetry.space_group_name_H-M   'P 1'
#
loop_
_entity.id
_entity.type
_entity.pdbx_description
1 polymer ?
#
loop_
_entity_poly.entity_id
_entity_poly.type
_entity_poly.pdbx_seq_one_letter_code
_entity_poly.pdbx_strand_id
1 'polypeptide(L)'
;RQRLRWAMGGAQVMLRNIDILWSRKSYGMRPLMLEMIASVTWCYLLAISFVAGIIWHLVMAEQPFSQAATGLILGLCCVVQFTAGAIIDRRYDERVMRDLIWSIWYPLAFWLLQFATTIVAYPLVFLRRRGKPATWVSPDRGLPNDRQS
;
A
#
# COMPACT_ATOMS: atom_id res chain seq x y z
N ARG A 1 12.06 -4.96 -5.00
CA ARG A 1 11.73 -6.32 -5.47
C ARG A 1 10.88 -7.10 -4.47
N GLN A 2 11.22 -7.14 -3.17
CA GLN A 2 10.47 -7.90 -2.14
C GLN A 2 9.04 -7.37 -1.96
N ARG A 3 8.84 -6.06 -1.82
CA ARG A 3 7.51 -5.46 -1.67
C ARG A 3 6.60 -5.71 -2.88
N LEU A 4 7.15 -5.66 -4.09
CA LEU A 4 6.39 -5.98 -5.30
C LEU A 4 5.89 -7.43 -5.28
N ARG A 5 6.74 -8.37 -4.83
CA ARG A 5 6.31 -9.77 -4.67
C ARG A 5 5.19 -9.92 -3.65
N TRP A 6 5.26 -9.21 -2.53
CA TRP A 6 4.20 -9.21 -1.53
C TRP A 6 2.90 -8.61 -2.05
N ALA A 7 2.98 -7.47 -2.75
CA ALA A 7 1.81 -6.85 -3.38
C ALA A 7 1.16 -7.78 -4.43
N MET A 8 1.98 -8.47 -5.23
CA MET A 8 1.48 -9.48 -6.19
C MET A 8 0.84 -10.67 -5.47
N GLY A 9 1.42 -11.15 -4.36
CA GLY A 9 0.83 -12.20 -3.54
C GLY A 9 -0.51 -11.79 -2.95
N GLY A 10 -0.60 -10.60 -2.38
CA GLY A 10 -1.85 -10.01 -1.89
C GLY A 10 -2.91 -9.90 -2.97
N ALA A 11 -2.55 -9.41 -4.16
CA ALA A 11 -3.44 -9.32 -5.31
C ALA A 11 -3.97 -10.71 -5.74
N GLN A 12 -3.11 -11.73 -5.76
CA GLN A 12 -3.51 -13.10 -6.08
C GLN A 12 -4.49 -13.67 -5.05
N VAL A 13 -4.22 -13.44 -3.76
CA VAL A 13 -5.11 -13.87 -2.66
C VAL A 13 -6.46 -13.20 -2.79
N MET A 14 -6.50 -11.89 -3.02
CA MET A 14 -7.74 -11.13 -3.20
C MET A 14 -8.55 -11.67 -4.38
N LEU A 15 -7.92 -11.85 -5.55
CA LEU A 15 -8.61 -12.32 -6.75
C LEU A 15 -9.09 -13.76 -6.65
N ARG A 16 -8.38 -14.63 -5.92
CA ARG A 16 -8.77 -16.02 -5.72
C ARG A 16 -9.92 -16.18 -4.74
N ASN A 17 -10.05 -15.28 -3.79
CA ASN A 17 -11.02 -15.37 -2.70
C ASN A 17 -12.11 -14.30 -2.78
N ILE A 18 -12.34 -13.74 -3.96
CA ILE A 18 -13.36 -12.68 -4.14
C ILE A 18 -14.78 -13.19 -3.84
N ASP A 19 -15.00 -14.50 -3.93
CA ASP A 19 -16.23 -15.20 -3.58
C ASP A 19 -16.59 -15.07 -2.09
N ILE A 20 -15.64 -14.73 -1.21
CA ILE A 20 -15.89 -14.42 0.20
C ILE A 20 -16.96 -13.34 0.36
N LEU A 21 -17.07 -12.40 -0.58
CA LEU A 21 -18.06 -11.33 -0.53
C LEU A 21 -19.51 -11.85 -0.57
N TRP A 22 -19.74 -12.98 -1.21
CA TRP A 22 -21.07 -13.60 -1.36
C TRP A 22 -21.26 -14.84 -0.48
N SER A 23 -20.19 -15.44 0.02
CA SER A 23 -20.23 -16.66 0.81
C SER A 23 -20.75 -16.39 2.22
N ARG A 24 -21.83 -17.09 2.62
CA ARG A 24 -22.36 -17.00 3.99
C ARG A 24 -21.41 -17.59 5.03
N LYS A 25 -20.61 -18.60 4.67
CA LYS A 25 -19.66 -19.25 5.57
C LYS A 25 -18.49 -18.33 5.97
N SER A 26 -18.16 -17.37 5.15
CA SER A 26 -17.00 -16.49 5.33
C SER A 26 -17.41 -15.06 5.74
N TYR A 27 -18.58 -14.89 6.38
CA TYR A 27 -19.12 -13.57 6.75
C TYR A 27 -18.12 -12.72 7.54
N GLY A 28 -17.41 -13.31 8.50
CA GLY A 28 -16.41 -12.61 9.32
C GLY A 28 -15.18 -12.10 8.54
N MET A 29 -14.92 -12.63 7.33
CA MET A 29 -13.79 -12.21 6.48
C MET A 29 -14.18 -11.10 5.49
N ARG A 30 -15.45 -10.77 5.36
CA ARG A 30 -15.94 -9.73 4.43
C ARG A 30 -15.33 -8.35 4.68
N PRO A 31 -15.27 -7.86 5.93
CA PRO A 31 -14.68 -6.54 6.19
C PRO A 31 -13.24 -6.44 5.70
N LEU A 32 -12.43 -7.47 5.94
CA LEU A 32 -11.05 -7.54 5.47
C LEU A 32 -10.96 -7.50 3.93
N MET A 33 -11.83 -8.27 3.26
CA MET A 33 -11.88 -8.28 1.79
C MET A 33 -12.32 -6.93 1.22
N LEU A 34 -13.31 -6.29 1.84
CA LEU A 34 -13.77 -4.95 1.45
C LEU A 34 -12.68 -3.90 1.66
N GLU A 35 -11.96 -3.96 2.78
CA GLU A 35 -10.82 -3.09 3.04
C GLU A 35 -9.73 -3.23 1.97
N MET A 36 -9.36 -4.46 1.61
CA MET A 36 -8.39 -4.72 0.55
C MET A 36 -8.84 -4.14 -0.79
N ILE A 37 -10.10 -4.37 -1.17
CA ILE A 37 -10.67 -3.84 -2.43
C ILE A 37 -10.71 -2.32 -2.40
N ALA A 38 -11.18 -1.72 -1.30
CA ALA A 38 -11.26 -0.27 -1.12
C ALA A 38 -9.86 0.38 -1.22
N SER A 39 -8.86 -0.21 -0.56
CA SER A 39 -7.48 0.28 -0.60
C SER A 39 -6.89 0.27 -2.01
N VAL A 40 -7.12 -0.81 -2.76
CA VAL A 40 -6.66 -0.92 -4.15
C VAL A 40 -7.39 0.08 -5.04
N THR A 41 -8.71 0.14 -4.92
CA THR A 41 -9.53 1.09 -5.68
C THR A 41 -9.10 2.53 -5.41
N TRP A 42 -8.84 2.87 -4.16
CA TRP A 42 -8.33 4.18 -3.77
C TRP A 42 -6.98 4.50 -4.45
N CYS A 43 -6.04 3.55 -4.48
CA CYS A 43 -4.76 3.74 -5.17
C CYS A 43 -4.95 4.07 -6.65
N TYR A 44 -5.84 3.38 -7.35
CA TYR A 44 -6.11 3.65 -8.77
C TYR A 44 -6.86 4.95 -9.00
N LEU A 45 -7.86 5.28 -8.17
CA LEU A 45 -8.55 6.56 -8.24
C LEU A 45 -7.58 7.73 -8.01
N LEU A 46 -6.67 7.60 -7.04
CA LEU A 46 -5.64 8.60 -6.79
C LEU A 46 -4.70 8.75 -7.99
N ALA A 47 -4.26 7.64 -8.60
CA ALA A 47 -3.42 7.69 -9.79
C ALA A 47 -4.12 8.36 -10.97
N ILE A 48 -5.39 8.02 -11.22
CA ILE A 48 -6.21 8.62 -12.28
C ILE A 48 -6.40 10.12 -12.01
N SER A 49 -6.75 10.49 -10.78
CA SER A 49 -6.93 11.89 -10.39
C SER A 49 -5.64 12.70 -10.55
N PHE A 50 -4.50 12.11 -10.22
CA PHE A 50 -3.19 12.74 -10.38
C PHE A 50 -2.88 12.99 -11.86
N VAL A 51 -3.06 11.99 -12.72
CA VAL A 51 -2.85 12.11 -14.17
C VAL A 51 -3.83 13.13 -14.78
N ALA A 52 -5.12 13.04 -14.41
CA ALA A 52 -6.14 13.99 -14.87
C ALA A 52 -5.82 15.43 -14.43
N GLY A 53 -5.34 15.61 -13.20
CA GLY A 53 -4.92 16.91 -12.68
C GLY A 53 -3.73 17.49 -13.45
N ILE A 54 -2.74 16.67 -13.79
CA ILE A 54 -1.61 17.11 -14.64
C ILE A 54 -2.11 17.54 -16.02
N ILE A 55 -2.95 16.71 -16.66
CA ILE A 55 -3.51 17.03 -17.99
C ILE A 55 -4.30 18.33 -17.93
N TRP A 56 -5.17 18.48 -16.93
CA TRP A 56 -5.96 19.70 -16.73
C TRP A 56 -5.09 20.94 -16.60
N HIS A 57 -4.05 20.86 -15.75
CA HIS A 57 -3.12 21.96 -15.54
C HIS A 57 -2.36 22.34 -16.82
N LEU A 58 -1.93 21.35 -17.62
CA LEU A 58 -1.26 21.60 -18.89
C LEU A 58 -2.17 22.22 -19.96
N VAL A 59 -3.46 21.87 -19.94
CA VAL A 59 -4.43 22.34 -20.96
C VAL A 59 -5.02 23.71 -20.60
N MET A 60 -5.38 23.91 -19.32
CA MET A 60 -6.15 25.09 -18.89
C MET A 60 -5.29 26.22 -18.33
N ALA A 61 -3.99 25.98 -18.08
CA ALA A 61 -3.04 26.95 -17.51
C ALA A 61 -3.54 27.61 -16.20
N GLU A 62 -4.46 26.94 -15.48
CA GLU A 62 -5.05 27.48 -14.24
C GLU A 62 -4.12 27.31 -13.04
N GLN A 63 -4.31 28.20 -12.06
CA GLN A 63 -3.50 28.24 -10.85
C GLN A 63 -3.66 26.94 -9.99
N PRO A 64 -2.57 26.34 -9.50
CA PRO A 64 -2.59 25.06 -8.77
C PRO A 64 -3.11 25.20 -7.33
N PHE A 65 -3.72 26.31 -6.94
CA PHE A 65 -4.06 26.66 -5.56
C PHE A 65 -5.02 25.64 -4.89
N SER A 66 -6.03 25.12 -5.61
CA SER A 66 -6.98 24.18 -5.03
C SER A 66 -6.36 22.81 -4.74
N GLN A 67 -5.41 22.39 -5.58
CA GLN A 67 -4.70 21.11 -5.40
C GLN A 67 -3.70 21.19 -4.24
N ALA A 68 -3.04 22.35 -4.07
CA ALA A 68 -2.14 22.58 -2.94
C ALA A 68 -2.89 22.56 -1.60
N ALA A 69 -4.08 23.16 -1.53
CA ALA A 69 -4.92 23.14 -0.33
C ALA A 69 -5.35 21.71 0.04
N THR A 70 -5.79 20.91 -0.94
CA THR A 70 -6.16 19.50 -0.70
C THR A 70 -4.96 18.69 -0.22
N GLY A 71 -3.79 18.87 -0.83
CA GLY A 71 -2.56 18.20 -0.42
C GLY A 71 -2.15 18.58 1.01
N LEU A 72 -2.31 19.83 1.39
CA LEU A 72 -2.01 20.32 2.73
C LEU A 72 -2.95 19.71 3.78
N ILE A 73 -4.25 19.63 3.50
CA ILE A 73 -5.24 18.99 4.38
C ILE A 73 -4.91 17.51 4.57
N LEU A 74 -4.64 16.78 3.50
CA LEU A 74 -4.26 15.36 3.57
C LEU A 74 -2.96 15.17 4.35
N GLY A 75 -1.96 16.02 4.12
CA GLY A 75 -0.71 16.02 4.87
C GLY A 75 -0.93 16.26 6.36
N LEU A 76 -1.77 17.23 6.71
CA LEU A 76 -2.12 17.51 8.10
C LEU A 76 -2.83 16.30 8.76
N CYS A 77 -3.77 15.67 8.06
CA CYS A 77 -4.43 14.46 8.56
C CYS A 77 -3.42 13.33 8.80
N CYS A 78 -2.46 13.13 7.91
CA CYS A 78 -1.39 12.14 8.11
C CYS A 78 -0.54 12.45 9.36
N VAL A 79 -0.15 13.70 9.55
CA VAL A 79 0.62 14.13 10.73
C VAL A 79 -0.16 13.89 12.01
N VAL A 80 -1.45 14.25 12.04
CA VAL A 80 -2.32 14.03 13.19
C VAL A 80 -2.46 12.54 13.51
N GLN A 81 -2.72 11.70 12.51
CA GLN A 81 -2.82 10.25 12.69
C GLN A 81 -1.53 9.64 13.22
N PHE A 82 -0.40 10.05 12.65
CA PHE A 82 0.91 9.56 13.06
C PHE A 82 1.27 9.99 14.49
N THR A 83 0.97 11.24 14.83
CA THR A 83 1.17 11.76 16.18
C THR A 83 0.29 11.04 17.19
N ALA A 84 -0.98 10.80 16.85
CA ALA A 84 -1.89 10.05 17.71
C ALA A 84 -1.38 8.60 17.94
N GLY A 85 -0.89 7.92 16.89
CA GLY A 85 -0.26 6.61 17.01
C GLY A 85 0.96 6.66 17.94
N ALA A 86 1.86 7.63 17.76
CA ALA A 86 3.05 7.79 18.58
C ALA A 86 2.71 8.08 20.06
N ILE A 87 1.64 8.84 20.34
CA ILE A 87 1.17 9.07 21.71
C ILE A 87 0.70 7.77 22.37
N ILE A 88 0.02 6.90 21.62
CA ILE A 88 -0.42 5.59 22.11
C ILE A 88 0.79 4.70 22.37
N ASP A 89 1.74 4.65 21.44
CA ASP A 89 2.92 3.80 21.50
C ASP A 89 3.95 4.27 22.55
N ARG A 90 3.92 5.55 22.94
CA ARG A 90 4.73 6.09 24.03
C ARG A 90 4.64 5.27 25.31
N ARG A 91 3.51 4.59 25.52
CA ARG A 91 3.30 3.70 26.64
C ARG A 91 4.27 2.50 26.67
N TYR A 92 4.75 2.09 25.49
CA TYR A 92 5.64 0.94 25.31
C TYR A 92 7.09 1.35 25.05
N ASP A 93 7.30 2.51 24.42
CA ASP A 93 8.64 3.05 24.13
C ASP A 93 8.63 4.58 24.26
N GLU A 94 9.29 5.08 25.31
CA GLU A 94 9.41 6.52 25.58
C GLU A 94 10.22 7.27 24.50
N ARG A 95 11.06 6.55 23.73
CA ARG A 95 11.88 7.15 22.67
C ARG A 95 11.08 7.55 21.44
N VAL A 96 9.91 6.94 21.22
CA VAL A 96 9.04 7.22 20.06
C VAL A 96 8.75 8.71 19.92
N MET A 97 8.47 9.41 21.02
CA MET A 97 8.18 10.84 20.99
C MET A 97 9.40 11.69 20.60
N ARG A 98 10.60 11.29 21.03
CA ARG A 98 11.84 11.99 20.68
C ARG A 98 12.19 11.80 19.21
N ASP A 99 11.93 10.60 18.70
CA ASP A 99 12.27 10.24 17.33
C ASP A 99 11.14 10.59 16.34
N LEU A 100 10.00 11.14 16.83
CA LEU A 100 8.83 11.53 16.04
C LEU A 100 9.20 12.47 14.89
N ILE A 101 10.06 13.47 15.12
CA ILE A 101 10.49 14.45 14.12
C ILE A 101 11.20 13.75 12.94
N TRP A 102 12.02 12.75 13.24
CA TRP A 102 12.73 11.98 12.22
C TRP A 102 11.84 10.94 11.54
N SER A 103 10.88 10.42 12.27
CA SER A 103 9.95 9.40 11.81
C SER A 103 8.79 9.96 10.98
N ILE A 104 8.55 11.28 11.01
CA ILE A 104 7.40 11.91 10.32
C ILE A 104 7.43 11.71 8.80
N TRP A 105 8.61 11.55 8.20
CA TRP A 105 8.79 11.28 6.78
C TRP A 105 8.59 9.82 6.39
N TYR A 106 8.69 8.93 7.35
CA TYR A 106 8.59 7.49 7.11
C TYR A 106 7.23 7.06 6.54
N PRO A 107 6.08 7.51 7.09
CA PRO A 107 4.77 7.20 6.52
C PRO A 107 4.64 7.66 5.07
N LEU A 108 5.12 8.87 4.75
CA LEU A 108 5.06 9.39 3.38
C LEU A 108 5.88 8.50 2.42
N ALA A 109 7.12 8.20 2.76
CA ALA A 109 7.97 7.33 1.94
C ALA A 109 7.36 5.92 1.80
N PHE A 110 6.81 5.38 2.90
CA PHE A 110 6.14 4.09 2.90
C PHE A 110 4.90 4.08 2.01
N TRP A 111 4.07 5.12 2.08
CA TRP A 111 2.85 5.24 1.28
C TRP A 111 3.16 5.40 -0.21
N LEU A 112 4.13 6.21 -0.58
CA LEU A 112 4.58 6.35 -1.97
C LEU A 112 5.08 5.02 -2.53
N LEU A 113 5.86 4.29 -1.73
CA LEU A 113 6.37 2.99 -2.13
C LEU A 113 5.23 1.95 -2.25
N GLN A 114 4.28 1.96 -1.31
CA GLN A 114 3.10 1.09 -1.34
C GLN A 114 2.21 1.42 -2.54
N PHE A 115 1.96 2.69 -2.79
CA PHE A 115 1.21 3.17 -3.96
C PHE A 115 1.85 2.69 -5.26
N ALA A 116 3.16 2.95 -5.46
CA ALA A 116 3.88 2.53 -6.65
C ALA A 116 3.86 1.00 -6.85
N THR A 117 4.08 0.24 -5.77
CA THR A 117 4.05 -1.23 -5.85
C THR A 117 2.66 -1.77 -6.15
N THR A 118 1.59 -1.15 -5.64
CA THR A 118 0.20 -1.56 -5.92
C THR A 118 -0.15 -1.31 -7.38
N ILE A 119 0.14 -0.10 -7.91
CA ILE A 119 -0.12 0.25 -9.31
C ILE A 119 0.54 -0.75 -10.27
N VAL A 120 1.75 -1.21 -9.96
CA VAL A 120 2.50 -2.15 -10.81
C VAL A 120 2.07 -3.60 -10.58
N ALA A 121 1.77 -3.99 -9.34
CA ALA A 121 1.51 -5.39 -8.98
C ALA A 121 0.23 -5.94 -9.62
N TYR A 122 -0.86 -5.18 -9.60
CA TYR A 122 -2.16 -5.66 -10.06
C TYR A 122 -2.18 -5.94 -11.57
N PRO A 123 -1.74 -5.04 -12.46
CA PRO A 123 -1.63 -5.37 -13.88
C PRO A 123 -0.73 -6.57 -14.15
N LEU A 124 0.40 -6.69 -13.44
CA LEU A 124 1.29 -7.82 -13.59
C LEU A 124 0.64 -9.15 -13.20
N VAL A 125 -0.22 -9.16 -12.18
CA VAL A 125 -0.96 -10.37 -11.79
C VAL A 125 -2.00 -10.74 -12.85
N PHE A 126 -2.68 -9.76 -13.45
CA PHE A 126 -3.63 -10.00 -14.54
C PHE A 126 -2.94 -10.50 -15.82
N LEU A 127 -1.76 -9.95 -16.15
CA LEU A 127 -0.99 -10.33 -17.34
C LEU A 127 -0.29 -11.68 -17.18
N ARG A 128 0.12 -12.04 -15.95
CA ARG A 128 0.67 -13.35 -15.67
C ARG A 128 -0.43 -14.39 -15.74
N ARG A 129 -0.33 -15.33 -16.68
CA ARG A 129 -1.27 -16.44 -16.86
C ARG A 129 -1.63 -17.05 -15.49
N ARG A 130 -2.93 -17.08 -15.20
CA ARG A 130 -3.52 -17.76 -14.04
C ARG A 130 -2.99 -19.19 -13.98
N GLY A 131 -2.16 -19.53 -13.02
CA GLY A 131 -1.77 -20.94 -12.87
C GLY A 131 -0.43 -21.24 -12.19
N LYS A 132 0.50 -20.29 -12.12
CA LYS A 132 1.74 -20.55 -11.37
C LYS A 132 1.65 -19.88 -9.99
N PRO A 133 1.57 -20.66 -8.89
CA PRO A 133 1.68 -20.09 -7.54
C PRO A 133 3.02 -19.37 -7.42
N ALA A 134 3.04 -18.28 -6.67
CA ALA A 134 4.29 -17.60 -6.35
C ALA A 134 5.17 -18.57 -5.54
N THR A 135 6.27 -19.01 -6.14
CA THR A 135 7.26 -19.82 -5.43
C THR A 135 8.06 -18.90 -4.51
N TRP A 136 8.02 -19.19 -3.24
CA TRP A 136 8.87 -18.53 -2.26
C TRP A 136 10.28 -19.10 -2.39
N VAL A 137 11.21 -18.28 -2.84
CA VAL A 137 12.64 -18.59 -2.73
C VAL A 137 13.11 -17.91 -1.45
N SER A 138 13.41 -18.69 -0.42
CA SER A 138 14.02 -18.19 0.81
C SER A 138 15.34 -17.49 0.46
N PRO A 139 15.61 -16.28 0.97
CA PRO A 139 16.94 -15.71 0.85
C PRO A 139 17.94 -16.65 1.50
N ASP A 140 19.04 -16.88 0.82
CA ASP A 140 20.15 -17.66 1.36
C ASP A 140 20.58 -17.06 2.70
N ARG A 141 20.48 -17.84 3.76
CA ARG A 141 20.83 -17.42 5.12
C ARG A 141 22.30 -17.69 5.44
N GLY A 142 23.12 -18.00 4.43
CA GLY A 142 24.54 -18.31 4.63
C GLY A 142 24.79 -19.60 5.39
N LEU A 143 23.81 -20.50 5.44
CA LEU A 143 24.04 -21.84 5.99
C LEU A 143 24.88 -22.63 5.01
N PRO A 144 25.96 -23.29 5.47
CA PRO A 144 26.77 -24.17 4.62
C PRO A 144 25.88 -25.20 3.95
N ASN A 145 26.11 -25.43 2.66
CA ASN A 145 25.35 -26.38 1.86
C ASN A 145 25.80 -27.83 2.17
N ASP A 146 25.60 -28.30 3.41
CA ASP A 146 25.96 -29.64 3.88
C ASP A 146 24.96 -30.75 3.48
N ARG A 147 24.17 -30.52 2.42
CA ARG A 147 23.27 -31.56 1.90
C ARG A 147 23.50 -31.84 0.42
N GLN A 148 24.75 -32.12 0.07
CA GLN A 148 25.08 -32.86 -1.15
C GLN A 148 26.08 -33.97 -0.78
N SER A 149 25.56 -35.02 -0.19
CA SER A 149 26.20 -36.35 -0.15
C SER A 149 25.10 -37.41 -0.24
#